data_a938cebe521c66bd1e377f8ce43e5c93
#
_entry.id   a938cebe521c66bd1e377f8ce43e5c93
#
_cell.length_a   1.000
_cell.length_b   1.000
_cell.length_c   1.000
_cell.angle_alpha   90.00
_cell.angle_beta   90.00
_cell.angle_gamma   90.00
#
_symmetry.space_group_name_H-M   'P 1'
#
loop_
_entity.id
_entity.type
_entity.pdbx_description
1 polymer ?
#
loop_
_entity_poly.entity_id
_entity_poly.type
_entity_poly.pdbx_seq_one_letter_code
_entity_poly.pdbx_strand_id
1 'polypeptide(L)'
;VSRCLDISCSADIGLLSIECTCIDENHTYTQSLSLPTTGVNTDKLTELELFMRDFPEKADTLSVMQFHEGLDHIQGKKANYKAWNLGLASAIACCAFTFLLGGGPIEMICAFFGAGVGNFVRKLMLNRKISLFGNVAVSVAASCAVYVITILLAQNLLHVSAEHQAGYICAMLFIIPGFPFITSGIDLAKLDMRSGMER
;
A
#
# COMPACT_ATOMS: atom_id res chain seq x y z
N VAL A 1 10.93 -21.78 -6.71
CA VAL A 1 12.23 -22.16 -6.11
C VAL A 1 12.17 -23.59 -5.60
N SER A 2 11.33 -23.93 -4.63
CA SER A 2 11.27 -25.26 -4.02
C SER A 2 11.12 -26.38 -5.04
N ARG A 3 10.25 -26.21 -6.05
CA ARG A 3 10.08 -27.20 -7.14
C ARG A 3 11.30 -27.38 -8.03
N CYS A 4 12.12 -26.33 -8.22
CA CYS A 4 13.35 -26.42 -9.01
C CYS A 4 14.49 -27.10 -8.24
N LEU A 5 14.38 -27.11 -6.90
CA LEU A 5 15.36 -27.72 -5.99
C LEU A 5 14.91 -29.08 -5.45
N ASP A 6 13.77 -29.59 -5.91
CA ASP A 6 13.13 -30.84 -5.45
C ASP A 6 12.92 -30.90 -3.92
N ILE A 7 12.63 -29.75 -3.31
CA ILE A 7 12.39 -29.58 -1.87
C ILE A 7 10.91 -29.32 -1.64
N SER A 8 10.29 -30.06 -0.73
CA SER A 8 8.94 -29.78 -0.27
C SER A 8 8.97 -28.59 0.69
N CYS A 9 8.21 -27.55 0.38
CA CYS A 9 8.14 -26.35 1.22
C CYS A 9 6.70 -25.98 1.53
N SER A 10 6.41 -25.74 2.82
CA SER A 10 5.15 -25.20 3.30
C SER A 10 5.41 -23.87 3.97
N ALA A 11 4.62 -22.86 3.63
CA ALA A 11 4.70 -21.54 4.24
C ALA A 11 3.34 -21.12 4.80
N ASP A 12 3.31 -20.72 6.04
CA ASP A 12 2.18 -20.07 6.70
C ASP A 12 2.49 -18.57 6.83
N ILE A 13 1.63 -17.72 6.23
CA ILE A 13 1.86 -16.29 6.11
C ILE A 13 0.78 -15.56 6.89
N GLY A 14 1.12 -15.14 8.12
CA GLY A 14 0.28 -14.26 8.93
C GLY A 14 0.51 -12.77 8.61
N LEU A 15 -0.15 -11.90 9.37
CA LEU A 15 -0.04 -10.44 9.19
C LEU A 15 1.37 -9.92 9.48
N LEU A 16 1.98 -10.36 10.58
CA LEU A 16 3.30 -9.92 11.07
C LEU A 16 4.27 -11.08 11.26
N SER A 17 3.94 -12.27 10.81
CA SER A 17 4.77 -13.46 10.95
C SER A 17 4.75 -14.28 9.67
N ILE A 18 5.89 -14.84 9.34
CA ILE A 18 6.02 -15.83 8.28
C ILE A 18 6.69 -17.04 8.90
N GLU A 19 6.06 -18.19 8.78
CA GLU A 19 6.63 -19.46 9.17
C GLU A 19 6.82 -20.32 7.92
N CYS A 20 8.04 -20.73 7.68
CA CYS A 20 8.40 -21.54 6.52
C CYS A 20 9.05 -22.83 6.98
N THR A 21 8.51 -23.96 6.51
CA THR A 21 9.05 -25.29 6.75
C THR A 21 9.47 -25.90 5.43
N CYS A 22 10.75 -26.21 5.30
CA CYS A 22 11.33 -26.91 4.18
C CYS A 22 11.72 -28.32 4.58
N ILE A 23 11.34 -29.31 3.77
CA ILE A 23 11.58 -30.73 3.98
C ILE A 23 12.42 -31.23 2.81
N ASP A 24 13.62 -31.65 3.14
CA ASP A 24 14.51 -32.40 2.27
C ASP A 24 14.50 -33.88 2.68
N GLU A 25 15.05 -34.79 1.87
CA GLU A 25 15.01 -36.24 2.06
C GLU A 25 15.34 -36.68 3.51
N ASN A 26 16.28 -36.00 4.19
CA ASN A 26 16.78 -36.38 5.51
C ASN A 26 16.61 -35.28 6.60
N HIS A 27 16.19 -34.08 6.23
CA HIS A 27 16.17 -32.95 7.16
C HIS A 27 14.90 -32.11 7.01
N THR A 28 14.39 -31.65 8.14
CA THR A 28 13.29 -30.69 8.19
C THR A 28 13.79 -29.40 8.84
N TYR A 29 13.69 -28.30 8.14
CA TYR A 29 14.04 -26.97 8.63
C TYR A 29 12.80 -26.12 8.75
N THR A 30 12.54 -25.62 9.95
CA THR A 30 11.45 -24.65 10.18
C THR A 30 12.05 -23.35 10.67
N GLN A 31 11.69 -22.25 10.04
CA GLN A 31 12.08 -20.92 10.41
C GLN A 31 10.85 -20.03 10.53
N SER A 32 10.74 -19.30 11.64
CA SER A 32 9.72 -18.29 11.88
C SER A 32 10.39 -16.91 11.88
N LEU A 33 9.80 -15.97 11.12
CA LEU A 33 10.26 -14.60 11.00
C LEU A 33 9.15 -13.65 11.42
N SER A 34 9.44 -12.74 12.36
CA SER A 34 8.53 -11.65 12.72
C SER A 34 8.85 -10.39 11.92
N LEU A 35 7.82 -9.81 11.32
CA LEU A 35 7.93 -8.58 10.54
C LEU A 35 7.59 -7.37 11.42
N PRO A 36 8.44 -6.35 11.50
CA PRO A 36 8.20 -5.18 12.34
C PRO A 36 7.05 -4.30 11.83
N THR A 37 6.80 -4.32 10.54
CA THR A 37 5.76 -3.52 9.88
C THR A 37 5.27 -4.20 8.62
N THR A 38 4.00 -4.02 8.30
CA THR A 38 3.43 -4.39 7.01
C THR A 38 3.41 -3.17 6.09
N GLY A 39 3.93 -3.33 4.89
CA GLY A 39 3.89 -2.29 3.87
C GLY A 39 4.18 -2.92 2.51
N VAL A 40 3.42 -2.49 1.50
CA VAL A 40 3.60 -3.00 0.14
C VAL A 40 4.38 -2.00 -0.67
N ASN A 41 5.49 -2.47 -1.24
CA ASN A 41 6.23 -1.76 -2.26
C ASN A 41 6.07 -2.53 -3.58
N THR A 42 5.16 -2.07 -4.43
CA THR A 42 4.82 -2.72 -5.70
C THR A 42 6.00 -2.79 -6.66
N ASP A 43 6.92 -1.84 -6.61
CA ASP A 43 8.12 -1.82 -7.43
C ASP A 43 9.07 -2.98 -7.07
N LYS A 44 9.34 -3.15 -5.76
CA LYS A 44 10.12 -4.29 -5.29
C LYS A 44 9.43 -5.63 -5.56
N LEU A 45 8.10 -5.65 -5.46
CA LEU A 45 7.32 -6.86 -5.74
C LEU A 45 7.45 -7.26 -7.22
N THR A 46 7.34 -6.30 -8.14
CA THR A 46 7.51 -6.54 -9.57
C THR A 46 8.92 -7.05 -9.90
N GLU A 47 9.95 -6.45 -9.32
CA GLU A 47 11.33 -6.91 -9.54
C GLU A 47 11.58 -8.30 -8.97
N LEU A 48 11.04 -8.57 -7.78
CA LEU A 48 11.11 -9.90 -7.19
C LEU A 48 10.40 -10.93 -8.07
N GLU A 49 9.22 -10.59 -8.61
CA GLU A 49 8.49 -11.46 -9.53
C GLU A 49 9.29 -11.75 -10.81
N LEU A 50 9.88 -10.72 -11.41
CA LEU A 50 10.73 -10.88 -12.59
C LEU A 50 11.96 -11.75 -12.27
N PHE A 51 12.65 -11.49 -11.17
CA PHE A 51 13.79 -12.26 -10.72
C PHE A 51 13.44 -13.74 -10.51
N MET A 52 12.29 -14.00 -9.87
CA MET A 52 11.81 -15.34 -9.58
C MET A 52 11.29 -16.07 -10.82
N ARG A 53 10.76 -15.34 -11.81
CA ARG A 53 10.31 -15.92 -13.09
C ARG A 53 11.47 -16.45 -13.90
N ASP A 54 12.60 -15.76 -13.88
CA ASP A 54 13.81 -16.16 -14.59
C ASP A 54 14.61 -17.25 -13.85
N PHE A 55 14.28 -17.51 -12.58
CA PHE A 55 15.01 -18.45 -11.73
C PHE A 55 15.04 -19.90 -12.27
N PRO A 56 13.94 -20.49 -12.79
CA PRO A 56 13.96 -21.86 -13.27
C PRO A 56 15.00 -22.10 -14.37
N GLU A 57 15.22 -21.10 -15.24
CA GLU A 57 16.20 -21.21 -16.34
C GLU A 57 17.65 -21.06 -15.86
N LYS A 58 17.84 -20.43 -14.70
CA LYS A 58 19.15 -20.09 -14.12
C LYS A 58 19.51 -20.95 -12.91
N ALA A 59 18.61 -21.84 -12.46
CA ALA A 59 18.76 -22.59 -11.22
C ALA A 59 20.07 -23.43 -11.19
N ASP A 60 20.44 -24.03 -12.33
CA ASP A 60 21.63 -24.87 -12.43
C ASP A 60 22.95 -24.06 -12.51
N THR A 61 22.87 -22.79 -12.85
CA THR A 61 24.04 -21.93 -13.06
C THR A 61 24.27 -20.90 -11.97
N LEU A 62 23.22 -20.57 -11.19
CA LEU A 62 23.29 -19.57 -10.14
C LEU A 62 23.84 -20.19 -8.84
N SER A 63 24.93 -19.64 -8.32
CA SER A 63 25.37 -20.00 -6.99
C SER A 63 24.42 -19.42 -5.92
N VAL A 64 24.34 -20.09 -4.75
CA VAL A 64 23.55 -19.60 -3.60
C VAL A 64 23.92 -18.17 -3.23
N MET A 65 25.20 -17.83 -3.31
CA MET A 65 25.70 -16.47 -3.01
C MET A 65 25.16 -15.43 -3.99
N GLN A 66 25.17 -15.71 -5.29
CA GLN A 66 24.61 -14.82 -6.31
C GLN A 66 23.11 -14.65 -6.19
N PHE A 67 22.41 -15.71 -5.77
CA PHE A 67 20.97 -15.63 -5.47
C PHE A 67 20.68 -14.68 -4.31
N HIS A 68 21.43 -14.79 -3.20
CA HIS A 68 21.32 -13.90 -2.07
C HIS A 68 21.66 -12.45 -2.43
N GLU A 69 22.75 -12.22 -3.18
CA GLU A 69 23.10 -10.87 -3.65
C GLU A 69 22.00 -10.25 -4.50
N GLY A 70 21.33 -11.02 -5.35
CA GLY A 70 20.19 -10.57 -6.14
C GLY A 70 19.01 -10.14 -5.26
N LEU A 71 18.68 -10.93 -4.24
CA LEU A 71 17.63 -10.60 -3.28
C LEU A 71 17.98 -9.37 -2.45
N ASP A 72 19.21 -9.26 -1.96
CA ASP A 72 19.70 -8.12 -1.19
C ASP A 72 19.68 -6.82 -2.01
N HIS A 73 20.01 -6.90 -3.29
CA HIS A 73 19.91 -5.76 -4.20
C HIS A 73 18.46 -5.27 -4.32
N ILE A 74 17.49 -6.17 -4.48
CA ILE A 74 16.07 -5.82 -4.54
C ILE A 74 15.60 -5.26 -3.20
N GLN A 75 16.00 -5.87 -2.10
CA GLN A 75 15.65 -5.43 -0.74
C GLN A 75 16.24 -4.05 -0.43
N GLY A 76 17.46 -3.76 -0.85
CA GLY A 76 18.17 -2.49 -0.61
C GLY A 76 17.63 -1.30 -1.38
N LYS A 77 16.76 -1.50 -2.38
CA LYS A 77 16.18 -0.38 -3.14
C LYS A 77 15.40 0.58 -2.25
N LYS A 78 15.72 1.87 -2.41
CA LYS A 78 15.02 2.95 -1.72
C LYS A 78 13.63 3.15 -2.33
N ALA A 79 12.72 3.73 -1.54
CA ALA A 79 11.39 4.10 -2.04
C ALA A 79 11.50 5.10 -3.20
N ASN A 80 10.85 4.80 -4.33
CA ASN A 80 10.98 5.56 -5.58
C ASN A 80 10.25 6.91 -5.57
N TYR A 81 9.26 7.07 -4.69
CA TYR A 81 8.37 8.22 -4.74
C TYR A 81 8.59 9.19 -3.58
N LYS A 82 8.78 10.47 -3.92
CA LYS A 82 8.80 11.56 -2.95
C LYS A 82 7.40 11.81 -2.40
N ALA A 83 7.31 12.42 -1.21
CA ALA A 83 6.02 12.75 -0.57
C ALA A 83 5.10 13.59 -1.45
N TRP A 84 5.66 14.50 -2.23
CA TRP A 84 4.92 15.33 -3.18
C TRP A 84 4.23 14.52 -4.28
N ASN A 85 4.93 13.56 -4.90
CA ASN A 85 4.37 12.72 -5.96
C ASN A 85 3.21 11.87 -5.44
N LEU A 86 3.35 11.33 -4.21
CA LEU A 86 2.27 10.58 -3.55
C LEU A 86 1.07 11.46 -3.22
N GLY A 87 1.32 12.71 -2.77
CA GLY A 87 0.27 13.69 -2.53
C GLY A 87 -0.50 14.01 -3.81
N LEU A 88 0.20 14.25 -4.92
CA LEU A 88 -0.41 14.56 -6.20
C LEU A 88 -1.21 13.37 -6.76
N ALA A 89 -0.66 12.17 -6.71
CA ALA A 89 -1.37 10.97 -7.16
C ALA A 89 -2.66 10.74 -6.37
N SER A 90 -2.61 10.93 -5.05
CA SER A 90 -3.78 10.85 -4.17
C SER A 90 -4.81 11.95 -4.48
N ALA A 91 -4.35 13.16 -4.74
CA ALA A 91 -5.22 14.28 -5.10
C ALA A 91 -6.01 13.97 -6.38
N ILE A 92 -5.34 13.47 -7.42
CA ILE A 92 -5.98 13.09 -8.69
C ILE A 92 -6.96 11.93 -8.48
N ALA A 93 -6.57 10.91 -7.70
CA ALA A 93 -7.43 9.77 -7.43
C ALA A 93 -8.71 10.18 -6.68
N CYS A 94 -8.59 10.97 -5.62
CA CYS A 94 -9.74 11.45 -4.84
C CYS A 94 -10.65 12.39 -5.66
N CYS A 95 -10.07 13.21 -6.51
CA CYS A 95 -10.82 14.03 -7.47
C CYS A 95 -11.67 13.16 -8.43
N ALA A 96 -11.07 12.11 -8.99
CA ALA A 96 -11.78 11.17 -9.87
C ALA A 96 -12.88 10.41 -9.12
N PHE A 97 -12.63 9.98 -7.89
CA PHE A 97 -13.65 9.35 -7.04
C PHE A 97 -14.81 10.30 -6.71
N THR A 98 -14.55 11.58 -6.49
CA THR A 98 -15.61 12.58 -6.30
C THR A 98 -16.54 12.63 -7.51
N PHE A 99 -15.99 12.60 -8.71
CA PHE A 99 -16.77 12.53 -9.94
C PHE A 99 -17.61 11.25 -10.01
N LEU A 100 -17.02 10.09 -9.72
CA LEU A 100 -17.72 8.80 -9.75
C LEU A 100 -18.87 8.72 -8.73
N LEU A 101 -18.77 9.40 -7.61
CA LEU A 101 -19.83 9.48 -6.59
C LEU A 101 -20.85 10.60 -6.87
N GLY A 102 -20.81 11.22 -8.04
CA GLY A 102 -21.77 12.22 -8.48
C GLY A 102 -21.49 13.64 -7.95
N GLY A 103 -20.29 13.91 -7.44
CA GLY A 103 -19.86 15.23 -7.03
C GLY A 103 -19.66 16.20 -8.19
N GLY A 104 -19.94 17.48 -7.98
CA GLY A 104 -19.76 18.53 -8.98
C GLY A 104 -18.31 18.95 -9.18
N PRO A 105 -18.03 19.78 -10.21
CA PRO A 105 -16.66 20.24 -10.54
C PRO A 105 -15.98 20.97 -9.38
N ILE A 106 -16.75 21.73 -8.60
CA ILE A 106 -16.23 22.46 -7.45
C ILE A 106 -15.80 21.50 -6.35
N GLU A 107 -16.63 20.49 -6.05
CA GLU A 107 -16.30 19.45 -5.07
C GLU A 107 -15.08 18.65 -5.47
N MET A 108 -14.92 18.38 -6.77
CA MET A 108 -13.75 17.70 -7.33
C MET A 108 -12.46 18.48 -7.04
N ILE A 109 -12.48 19.79 -7.26
CA ILE A 109 -11.34 20.68 -6.98
C ILE A 109 -11.05 20.75 -5.47
N CYS A 110 -12.08 20.88 -4.65
CA CYS A 110 -11.92 20.89 -3.20
C CYS A 110 -11.36 19.57 -2.65
N ALA A 111 -11.84 18.44 -3.17
CA ALA A 111 -11.33 17.10 -2.82
C ALA A 111 -9.88 16.90 -3.27
N PHE A 112 -9.51 17.44 -4.44
CA PHE A 112 -8.15 17.42 -4.93
C PHE A 112 -7.18 18.08 -3.94
N PHE A 113 -7.47 19.30 -3.50
CA PHE A 113 -6.62 20.01 -2.55
C PHE A 113 -6.63 19.35 -1.16
N GLY A 114 -7.80 18.95 -0.67
CA GLY A 114 -7.95 18.27 0.63
C GLY A 114 -7.13 16.97 0.69
N ALA A 115 -7.33 16.07 -0.27
CA ALA A 115 -6.64 14.79 -0.31
C ALA A 115 -5.12 14.95 -0.56
N GLY A 116 -4.74 15.89 -1.42
CA GLY A 116 -3.33 16.14 -1.73
C GLY A 116 -2.55 16.58 -0.50
N VAL A 117 -3.06 17.58 0.23
CA VAL A 117 -2.45 18.06 1.48
C VAL A 117 -2.49 17.00 2.56
N GLY A 118 -3.63 16.32 2.74
CA GLY A 118 -3.77 15.26 3.74
C GLY A 118 -2.76 14.14 3.56
N ASN A 119 -2.62 13.62 2.33
CA ASN A 119 -1.66 12.55 2.05
C ASN A 119 -0.19 13.02 2.13
N PHE A 120 0.09 14.26 1.75
CA PHE A 120 1.40 14.85 1.93
C PHE A 120 1.80 14.94 3.41
N VAL A 121 0.90 15.43 4.27
CA VAL A 121 1.08 15.48 5.73
C VAL A 121 1.28 14.07 6.28
N ARG A 122 0.45 13.10 5.85
CA ARG A 122 0.58 11.70 6.24
C ARG A 122 1.99 11.17 5.98
N LYS A 123 2.52 11.40 4.79
CA LYS A 123 3.85 10.93 4.40
C LYS A 123 4.97 11.59 5.21
N LEU A 124 4.84 12.88 5.50
CA LEU A 124 5.78 13.61 6.36
C LEU A 124 5.82 13.03 7.79
N MET A 125 4.65 12.72 8.34
CA MET A 125 4.54 12.17 9.70
C MET A 125 5.06 10.72 9.77
N LEU A 126 4.82 9.90 8.72
CA LEU A 126 5.40 8.56 8.63
C LEU A 126 6.92 8.60 8.63
N ASN A 127 7.52 9.55 7.93
CA ASN A 127 8.97 9.71 7.92
C ASN A 127 9.54 10.10 9.30
N ARG A 128 8.72 10.69 10.18
CA ARG A 128 9.08 11.05 11.56
C ARG A 128 8.78 9.95 12.58
N LYS A 129 8.36 8.75 12.13
CA LYS A 129 8.03 7.59 12.99
C LYS A 129 6.96 7.89 14.05
N ILE A 130 6.01 8.79 13.75
CA ILE A 130 4.88 9.09 14.63
C ILE A 130 3.92 7.89 14.63
N SER A 131 3.22 7.67 15.75
CA SER A 131 2.27 6.57 15.89
C SER A 131 1.24 6.56 14.76
N LEU A 132 0.82 5.38 14.34
CA LEU A 132 -0.14 5.21 13.23
C LEU A 132 -1.44 5.98 13.48
N PHE A 133 -1.99 5.88 14.69
CA PHE A 133 -3.23 6.59 15.06
C PHE A 133 -3.07 8.11 15.00
N GLY A 134 -1.99 8.65 15.55
CA GLY A 134 -1.70 10.09 15.48
C GLY A 134 -1.54 10.57 14.05
N ASN A 135 -0.85 9.79 13.21
CA ASN A 135 -0.67 10.09 11.80
C ASN A 135 -2.02 10.13 11.05
N VAL A 136 -2.89 9.14 11.26
CA VAL A 136 -4.23 9.10 10.66
C VAL A 136 -5.05 10.32 11.12
N ALA A 137 -5.13 10.56 12.42
CA ALA A 137 -5.94 11.66 12.97
C ALA A 137 -5.52 13.03 12.43
N VAL A 138 -4.22 13.34 12.44
CA VAL A 138 -3.71 14.64 11.95
C VAL A 138 -3.85 14.77 10.43
N SER A 139 -3.60 13.72 9.66
CA SER A 139 -3.75 13.80 8.21
C SER A 139 -5.21 13.95 7.76
N VAL A 140 -6.15 13.30 8.45
CA VAL A 140 -7.60 13.51 8.24
C VAL A 140 -7.99 14.94 8.60
N ALA A 141 -7.62 15.39 9.78
CA ALA A 141 -7.95 16.75 10.23
C ALA A 141 -7.43 17.81 9.25
N ALA A 142 -6.18 17.64 8.76
CA ALA A 142 -5.60 18.53 7.76
C ALA A 142 -6.36 18.47 6.43
N SER A 143 -6.74 17.29 5.95
CA SER A 143 -7.52 17.12 4.72
C SER A 143 -8.89 17.79 4.84
N CYS A 144 -9.61 17.54 5.92
CA CYS A 144 -10.91 18.14 6.18
C CYS A 144 -10.84 19.66 6.29
N ALA A 145 -9.86 20.19 7.01
CA ALA A 145 -9.66 21.63 7.15
C ALA A 145 -9.42 22.31 5.79
N VAL A 146 -8.55 21.72 4.97
CA VAL A 146 -8.27 22.25 3.62
C VAL A 146 -9.52 22.16 2.74
N TYR A 147 -10.25 21.03 2.78
CA TYR A 147 -11.52 20.90 2.06
C TYR A 147 -12.52 21.98 2.44
N VAL A 148 -12.75 22.19 3.75
CA VAL A 148 -13.68 23.20 4.25
C VAL A 148 -13.24 24.61 3.84
N ILE A 149 -11.95 24.93 3.96
CA ILE A 149 -11.42 26.23 3.55
C ILE A 149 -11.65 26.46 2.06
N THR A 150 -11.34 25.48 1.23
CA THR A 150 -11.48 25.59 -0.24
C THR A 150 -12.94 25.70 -0.68
N ILE A 151 -13.87 24.99 -0.02
CA ILE A 151 -15.29 25.08 -0.35
C ILE A 151 -15.89 26.43 0.09
N LEU A 152 -15.53 26.94 1.26
CA LEU A 152 -15.97 28.25 1.72
C LEU A 152 -15.45 29.38 0.81
N LEU A 153 -14.21 29.27 0.34
CA LEU A 153 -13.67 30.20 -0.64
C LEU A 153 -14.44 30.13 -1.96
N ALA A 154 -14.73 28.92 -2.44
CA ALA A 154 -15.50 28.73 -3.68
C ALA A 154 -16.93 29.29 -3.56
N GLN A 155 -17.60 29.09 -2.43
CA GLN A 155 -18.93 29.64 -2.17
C GLN A 155 -18.92 31.17 -2.15
N ASN A 156 -17.94 31.79 -1.50
CA ASN A 156 -17.83 33.25 -1.43
C ASN A 156 -17.47 33.88 -2.77
N LEU A 157 -16.63 33.24 -3.58
CA LEU A 157 -16.19 33.79 -4.87
C LEU A 157 -17.20 33.51 -6.02
N LEU A 158 -17.82 32.34 -6.02
CA LEU A 158 -18.63 31.86 -7.14
C LEU A 158 -20.13 31.90 -6.85
N HIS A 159 -20.55 32.25 -5.62
CA HIS A 159 -21.94 32.29 -5.17
C HIS A 159 -22.72 31.00 -5.46
N VAL A 160 -22.05 29.84 -5.43
CA VAL A 160 -22.65 28.53 -5.72
C VAL A 160 -23.14 27.93 -4.43
N SER A 161 -24.44 27.57 -4.41
CA SER A 161 -25.00 26.71 -3.37
C SER A 161 -24.71 25.26 -3.77
N ALA A 162 -23.86 24.57 -3.09
CA ALA A 162 -23.51 23.20 -3.37
C ALA A 162 -23.82 22.31 -2.16
N GLU A 163 -24.45 21.17 -2.40
CA GLU A 163 -24.52 20.07 -1.44
C GLU A 163 -23.21 19.29 -1.56
N HIS A 164 -22.40 19.24 -0.50
CA HIS A 164 -20.98 18.89 -0.61
C HIS A 164 -20.60 17.58 0.07
N GLN A 165 -21.51 16.63 0.14
CA GLN A 165 -21.30 15.39 0.87
C GLN A 165 -20.30 14.47 0.18
N ALA A 166 -20.37 14.34 -1.16
CA ALA A 166 -19.50 13.45 -1.90
C ALA A 166 -18.04 13.88 -1.86
N GLY A 167 -17.76 15.15 -2.08
CA GLY A 167 -16.39 15.68 -2.07
C GLY A 167 -15.72 15.60 -0.71
N TYR A 168 -16.48 15.83 0.37
CA TYR A 168 -15.95 15.72 1.73
C TYR A 168 -15.49 14.31 2.08
N ILE A 169 -16.30 13.31 1.77
CA ILE A 169 -15.95 11.90 1.97
C ILE A 169 -14.72 11.53 1.11
N CYS A 170 -14.71 11.95 -0.16
CA CYS A 170 -13.63 11.66 -1.07
C CYS A 170 -12.30 12.29 -0.67
N ALA A 171 -12.32 13.46 -0.04
CA ALA A 171 -11.10 14.11 0.45
C ALA A 171 -10.34 13.24 1.47
N MET A 172 -11.02 12.31 2.17
CA MET A 172 -10.43 11.42 3.17
C MET A 172 -10.10 10.02 2.64
N LEU A 173 -10.48 9.68 1.41
CA LEU A 173 -10.33 8.33 0.84
C LEU A 173 -8.89 7.82 0.79
N PHE A 174 -7.89 8.71 0.78
CA PHE A 174 -6.47 8.31 0.79
C PHE A 174 -6.05 7.52 2.04
N ILE A 175 -6.89 7.48 3.08
CA ILE A 175 -6.63 6.72 4.31
C ILE A 175 -7.03 5.26 4.15
N ILE A 176 -8.02 4.98 3.32
CA ILE A 176 -8.52 3.62 3.14
C ILE A 176 -7.42 2.76 2.52
N PRO A 177 -7.01 1.69 3.19
CA PRO A 177 -5.96 0.81 2.72
C PRO A 177 -6.51 -0.13 1.63
N GLY A 178 -6.72 0.39 0.41
CA GLY A 178 -7.35 -0.34 -0.68
C GLY A 178 -6.65 -1.65 -1.04
N PHE A 179 -5.31 -1.67 -1.02
CA PHE A 179 -4.54 -2.88 -1.32
C PHE A 179 -4.79 -4.02 -0.31
N PRO A 180 -4.71 -3.81 1.02
CA PRO A 180 -5.08 -4.82 2.00
C PRO A 180 -6.52 -5.31 1.85
N PHE A 181 -7.48 -4.43 1.56
CA PHE A 181 -8.87 -4.84 1.33
C PHE A 181 -9.03 -5.79 0.14
N ILE A 182 -8.38 -5.48 -0.99
CA ILE A 182 -8.44 -6.32 -2.19
C ILE A 182 -7.77 -7.67 -1.93
N THR A 183 -6.58 -7.67 -1.33
CA THR A 183 -5.85 -8.92 -1.05
C THR A 183 -6.58 -9.79 -0.03
N SER A 184 -7.15 -9.20 1.03
CA SER A 184 -8.00 -9.89 2.00
C SER A 184 -9.22 -10.54 1.32
N GLY A 185 -9.89 -9.79 0.43
CA GLY A 185 -11.01 -10.32 -0.35
C GLY A 185 -10.62 -11.49 -1.25
N ILE A 186 -9.46 -11.42 -1.89
CA ILE A 186 -8.95 -12.52 -2.73
C ILE A 186 -8.61 -13.75 -1.87
N ASP A 187 -7.98 -13.56 -0.70
CA ASP A 187 -7.63 -14.65 0.20
C ASP A 187 -8.89 -15.34 0.73
N LEU A 188 -9.91 -14.58 1.12
CA LEU A 188 -11.22 -15.13 1.51
C LEU A 188 -11.90 -15.90 0.38
N ALA A 189 -11.83 -15.39 -0.85
CA ALA A 189 -12.40 -16.07 -2.02
C ALA A 189 -11.67 -17.38 -2.34
N LYS A 190 -10.38 -17.49 -1.98
CA LYS A 190 -9.58 -18.71 -2.08
C LYS A 190 -9.74 -19.64 -0.89
N LEU A 191 -10.66 -19.35 0.05
CA LEU A 191 -10.90 -20.07 1.28
C LEU A 191 -9.72 -20.06 2.27
N ASP A 192 -8.77 -19.18 2.10
CA ASP A 192 -7.73 -18.89 3.09
C ASP A 192 -8.28 -17.89 4.13
N MET A 193 -9.11 -18.44 5.02
CA MET A 193 -9.81 -17.64 6.04
C MET A 193 -8.86 -16.94 6.99
N ARG A 194 -7.73 -17.57 7.33
CA ARG A 194 -6.78 -17.02 8.29
C ARG A 194 -6.11 -15.75 7.72
N SER A 195 -5.47 -15.87 6.57
CA SER A 195 -4.82 -14.73 5.92
C SER A 195 -5.80 -13.62 5.56
N GLY A 196 -7.01 -13.98 5.12
CA GLY A 196 -8.04 -13.02 4.74
C GLY A 196 -8.62 -12.22 5.91
N MET A 197 -8.75 -12.81 7.10
CA MET A 197 -9.28 -12.13 8.30
C MET A 197 -8.22 -11.36 9.09
N GLU A 198 -6.95 -11.75 9.01
CA GLU A 198 -5.86 -11.09 9.71
C GLU A 198 -5.36 -9.81 8.99
N ARG A 199 -5.65 -9.66 7.70
CA ARG A 199 -5.27 -8.48 6.87
C ARG A 199 -6.33 -7.39 6.87
#